data_1a667991f5f5e239b2304de96dccb39e
#
_entry.id   1a667991f5f5e239b2304de96dccb39e
#
_cell.length_a   1.000
_cell.length_b   1.000
_cell.length_c   1.000
_cell.angle_alpha   90.00
_cell.angle_beta   90.00
_cell.angle_gamma   90.00
#
_symmetry.space_group_name_H-M   'P 1'
#
loop_
_entity.id
_entity.type
_entity.pdbx_description
1 polymer ?
#
loop_
_entity_poly.entity_id
_entity_poly.type
_entity_poly.pdbx_seq_one_letter_code
_entity_poly.pdbx_strand_id
1 'polypeptide(L)'
;ENEAPTGSLGTGMYHEHARNRLSATVINVGHTGDWKLPNNDLQWGVNYQREIVLDRISEWESRDSAGYTLPVNPEQVEIIYNLYSNVDLYSNRLQAYIQDTYKHHADHGTWAFTAGVRANYWSFNNEFLVSPRATVAFFPNWKADINFRLSAGVYHQAPFYKELRTEQTDELGNNYVALNKNIKAQRSLHA
;
A
#
# COMPACT_ATOMS: atom_id res chain seq x y z
N GLU A 1 7.41 -52.43 -42.92
CA GLU A 1 7.00 -51.05 -43.27
C GLU A 1 7.37 -50.14 -42.11
N ASN A 2 8.47 -49.41 -42.26
CA ASN A 2 8.88 -48.39 -41.29
C ASN A 2 8.15 -47.09 -41.64
N GLU A 3 7.12 -46.75 -40.89
CA GLU A 3 6.59 -45.41 -40.94
C GLU A 3 7.62 -44.43 -40.36
N ALA A 4 8.08 -43.52 -41.20
CA ALA A 4 8.92 -42.43 -40.75
C ALA A 4 8.13 -41.57 -39.74
N PRO A 5 8.73 -41.13 -38.64
CA PRO A 5 8.05 -40.25 -37.69
C PRO A 5 7.74 -38.92 -38.39
N THR A 6 6.49 -38.72 -38.76
CA THR A 6 5.96 -37.46 -39.26
C THR A 6 5.61 -36.54 -38.11
N GLY A 7 6.57 -36.00 -37.46
CA GLY A 7 6.36 -35.08 -36.40
C GLY A 7 7.58 -34.24 -36.12
N SER A 8 7.85 -33.24 -36.96
CA SER A 8 8.68 -32.13 -36.49
C SER A 8 7.79 -31.27 -35.63
N LEU A 9 7.92 -31.37 -34.31
CA LEU A 9 7.42 -30.40 -33.38
C LEU A 9 8.19 -29.10 -33.62
N GLY A 10 7.61 -28.20 -34.40
CA GLY A 10 8.11 -26.85 -34.52
C GLY A 10 7.99 -26.18 -33.14
N THR A 11 9.11 -25.85 -32.55
CA THR A 11 9.12 -24.97 -31.38
C THR A 11 8.77 -23.56 -31.83
N GLY A 12 7.58 -23.10 -31.51
CA GLY A 12 7.19 -21.72 -31.78
C GLY A 12 8.13 -20.73 -31.06
N MET A 13 8.26 -19.56 -31.61
CA MET A 13 9.06 -18.47 -31.01
C MET A 13 8.16 -17.63 -30.15
N TYR A 14 8.61 -17.38 -28.90
CA TYR A 14 7.96 -16.53 -27.92
C TYR A 14 8.81 -15.30 -27.70
N HIS A 15 8.24 -14.12 -27.91
CA HIS A 15 8.88 -12.86 -27.65
C HIS A 15 8.07 -12.08 -26.61
N GLU A 16 8.73 -11.71 -25.54
CA GLU A 16 8.21 -10.85 -24.50
C GLU A 16 9.05 -9.57 -24.45
N HIS A 17 8.39 -8.46 -24.40
CA HIS A 17 9.02 -7.16 -24.26
C HIS A 17 8.38 -6.40 -23.12
N ALA A 18 9.20 -5.90 -22.18
CA ALA A 18 8.76 -5.06 -21.09
C ALA A 18 9.66 -3.83 -20.97
N ARG A 19 9.06 -2.65 -21.00
CA ARG A 19 9.73 -1.38 -20.73
C ARG A 19 8.92 -0.61 -19.72
N ASN A 20 9.29 -0.75 -18.44
CA ASN A 20 8.58 -0.17 -17.33
C ASN A 20 9.43 0.91 -16.66
N ARG A 21 8.79 2.02 -16.33
CA ARG A 21 9.42 3.12 -15.60
C ARG A 21 8.46 3.64 -14.54
N LEU A 22 8.86 3.49 -13.28
CA LEU A 22 8.17 4.06 -12.13
C LEU A 22 9.05 5.15 -11.52
N SER A 23 8.49 6.36 -11.40
CA SER A 23 9.11 7.47 -10.68
C SER A 23 8.19 7.89 -9.56
N ALA A 24 8.71 7.94 -8.33
CA ALA A 24 7.95 8.40 -7.18
C ALA A 24 8.73 9.50 -6.45
N THR A 25 8.07 10.63 -6.25
CA THR A 25 8.58 11.75 -5.45
C THR A 25 7.66 11.96 -4.27
N VAL A 26 8.24 11.98 -3.06
CA VAL A 26 7.50 12.17 -1.81
C VAL A 26 8.11 13.35 -1.06
N ILE A 27 7.28 14.35 -0.76
CA ILE A 27 7.66 15.51 0.03
C ILE A 27 6.89 15.45 1.33
N ASN A 28 7.61 15.44 2.45
CA ASN A 28 7.04 15.41 3.79
C ASN A 28 7.41 16.69 4.55
N VAL A 29 6.40 17.26 5.20
CA VAL A 29 6.58 18.37 6.15
C VAL A 29 5.81 18.02 7.40
N GLY A 30 6.49 18.01 8.53
CA GLY A 30 5.88 17.62 9.81
C GLY A 30 6.30 18.50 10.97
N HIS A 31 5.42 18.54 11.95
CA HIS A 31 5.65 19.14 13.25
C HIS A 31 5.22 18.16 14.34
N THR A 32 6.04 18.03 15.38
CA THR A 32 5.71 17.28 16.60
C THR A 32 6.04 18.13 17.81
N GLY A 33 5.28 17.94 18.87
CA GLY A 33 5.52 18.59 20.14
C GLY A 33 5.16 17.69 21.30
N ASP A 34 5.74 17.99 22.44
CA ASP A 34 5.41 17.40 23.73
C ASP A 34 5.31 18.49 24.81
N TRP A 35 4.41 18.28 25.75
CA TRP A 35 4.25 19.13 26.90
C TRP A 35 4.14 18.29 28.17
N LYS A 36 5.15 18.39 29.00
CA LYS A 36 5.24 17.66 30.28
C LYS A 36 4.66 18.50 31.41
N LEU A 37 3.61 17.99 32.01
CA LEU A 37 2.98 18.48 33.22
C LEU A 37 3.34 17.55 34.39
N PRO A 38 3.08 17.92 35.67
CA PRO A 38 3.47 17.08 36.81
C PRO A 38 2.96 15.63 36.74
N ASN A 39 1.74 15.44 36.24
CA ASN A 39 1.11 14.12 36.14
C ASN A 39 0.71 13.73 34.70
N ASN A 40 0.83 14.64 33.75
CA ASN A 40 0.45 14.41 32.35
C ASN A 40 1.63 14.59 31.39
N ASP A 41 1.63 13.83 30.34
CA ASP A 41 2.57 13.92 29.21
C ASP A 41 1.76 13.99 27.93
N LEU A 42 1.52 15.21 27.46
CA LEU A 42 0.74 15.50 26.26
C LEU A 42 1.67 15.51 25.05
N GLN A 43 1.33 14.74 24.04
CA GLN A 43 2.08 14.65 22.79
C GLN A 43 1.15 14.89 21.60
N TRP A 44 1.64 15.60 20.59
CA TRP A 44 0.90 15.82 19.34
C TRP A 44 1.84 15.84 18.14
N GLY A 45 1.26 15.65 16.99
CA GLY A 45 1.98 15.79 15.73
C GLY A 45 1.04 15.98 14.57
N VAL A 46 1.55 16.70 13.58
CA VAL A 46 0.91 16.90 12.28
C VAL A 46 1.95 16.62 11.21
N ASN A 47 1.59 15.86 10.19
CA ASN A 47 2.44 15.59 9.03
C ASN A 47 1.62 15.78 7.75
N TYR A 48 2.16 16.59 6.85
CA TYR A 48 1.67 16.72 5.49
C TYR A 48 2.63 16.03 4.53
N GLN A 49 2.09 15.20 3.65
CA GLN A 49 2.83 14.46 2.64
C GLN A 49 2.21 14.71 1.27
N ARG A 50 3.04 15.15 0.31
CA ARG A 50 2.69 15.20 -1.10
C ARG A 50 3.36 14.05 -1.82
N GLU A 51 2.57 13.29 -2.58
CA GLU A 51 3.02 12.16 -3.39
C GLU A 51 2.81 12.47 -4.87
N ILE A 52 3.84 12.24 -5.66
CA ILE A 52 3.81 12.34 -7.12
C ILE A 52 4.36 11.02 -7.64
N VAL A 53 3.50 10.21 -8.25
CA VAL A 53 3.88 8.93 -8.84
C VAL A 53 3.58 8.96 -10.32
N LEU A 54 4.61 8.75 -11.13
CA LEU A 54 4.54 8.66 -12.59
C LEU A 54 4.83 7.21 -12.97
N ASP A 55 3.83 6.51 -13.47
CA ASP A 55 3.94 5.10 -13.85
C ASP A 55 3.74 4.95 -15.36
N ARG A 56 4.75 4.40 -16.01
CA ARG A 56 4.78 4.16 -17.44
C ARG A 56 5.11 2.69 -17.66
N ILE A 57 4.16 1.96 -18.24
CA ILE A 57 4.30 0.56 -18.58
C ILE A 57 4.08 0.42 -20.07
N SER A 58 4.94 -0.34 -20.71
CA SER A 58 4.78 -0.78 -22.09
C SER A 58 5.27 -2.20 -22.19
N GLU A 59 4.34 -3.14 -22.16
CA GLU A 59 4.58 -4.56 -22.26
C GLU A 59 3.81 -5.13 -23.45
N TRP A 60 4.43 -6.03 -24.18
CA TRP A 60 3.76 -6.76 -25.24
C TRP A 60 4.36 -8.14 -25.39
N GLU A 61 3.53 -9.04 -25.84
CA GLU A 61 3.89 -10.43 -26.10
C GLU A 61 3.48 -10.80 -27.52
N SER A 62 4.39 -11.41 -28.25
CA SER A 62 4.10 -12.04 -29.53
C SER A 62 4.49 -13.50 -29.52
N ARG A 63 3.69 -14.32 -30.17
CA ARG A 63 3.96 -15.75 -30.36
C ARG A 63 3.94 -16.07 -31.84
N ASP A 64 4.96 -16.77 -32.27
CA ASP A 64 5.00 -17.42 -33.56
C ASP A 64 4.85 -18.94 -33.34
N SER A 65 3.77 -19.52 -33.84
CA SER A 65 3.43 -20.93 -33.64
C SER A 65 4.07 -21.86 -34.65
N ALA A 66 5.00 -21.41 -35.48
CA ALA A 66 5.62 -22.21 -36.55
C ALA A 66 4.59 -22.99 -37.41
N GLY A 67 3.36 -22.50 -37.53
CA GLY A 67 2.37 -23.02 -38.46
C GLY A 67 1.43 -24.13 -37.95
N TYR A 68 1.50 -24.53 -36.69
CA TYR A 68 0.74 -25.72 -36.26
C TYR A 68 -0.55 -25.45 -35.46
N THR A 69 -0.73 -24.27 -34.84
CA THR A 69 -1.85 -24.03 -33.92
C THR A 69 -2.59 -22.71 -34.10
N LEU A 70 -2.07 -21.80 -34.91
CA LEU A 70 -2.71 -20.51 -35.22
C LEU A 70 -2.63 -20.26 -36.74
N PRO A 71 -3.56 -19.49 -37.31
CA PRO A 71 -3.40 -19.08 -38.71
C PRO A 71 -2.10 -18.30 -38.83
N VAL A 72 -1.11 -18.86 -39.46
CA VAL A 72 0.18 -18.23 -39.72
C VAL A 72 -0.02 -17.13 -40.75
N ASN A 73 0.26 -15.91 -40.36
CA ASN A 73 0.46 -14.82 -41.29
C ASN A 73 1.97 -14.65 -41.49
N PRO A 74 2.57 -15.08 -42.60
CA PRO A 74 4.01 -14.99 -42.82
C PRO A 74 4.52 -13.56 -42.98
N GLU A 75 3.62 -12.58 -43.11
CA GLU A 75 3.96 -11.17 -43.31
C GLU A 75 3.88 -10.33 -42.03
N GLN A 76 3.23 -10.84 -40.97
CA GLN A 76 3.04 -10.10 -39.74
C GLN A 76 3.18 -10.98 -38.50
N VAL A 77 3.96 -10.51 -37.54
CA VAL A 77 3.99 -11.09 -36.18
C VAL A 77 2.79 -10.55 -35.40
N GLU A 78 1.94 -11.46 -34.95
CA GLU A 78 0.74 -11.09 -34.22
C GLU A 78 1.05 -10.84 -32.74
N ILE A 79 0.64 -9.67 -32.22
CA ILE A 79 0.73 -9.34 -30.80
C ILE A 79 -0.50 -9.94 -30.14
N ILE A 80 -0.29 -10.89 -29.23
CA ILE A 80 -1.35 -11.61 -28.52
C ILE A 80 -1.69 -10.98 -27.17
N TYR A 81 -0.77 -10.20 -26.60
CA TYR A 81 -0.96 -9.47 -25.37
C TYR A 81 -0.24 -8.12 -25.45
N ASN A 82 -0.89 -7.09 -24.98
CA ASN A 82 -0.26 -5.81 -24.74
C ASN A 82 -0.76 -5.23 -23.40
N LEU A 83 0.09 -4.53 -22.70
CA LEU A 83 -0.27 -3.73 -21.54
C LEU A 83 0.40 -2.38 -21.64
N TYR A 84 -0.40 -1.35 -21.65
CA TYR A 84 0.06 0.03 -21.66
C TYR A 84 -0.41 0.76 -20.41
N SER A 85 0.48 1.50 -19.78
CA SER A 85 0.11 2.40 -18.67
C SER A 85 0.79 3.74 -18.84
N ASN A 86 0.00 4.80 -18.65
CA ASN A 86 0.45 6.18 -18.58
C ASN A 86 -0.30 6.85 -17.44
N VAL A 87 0.01 6.44 -16.22
CA VAL A 87 -0.71 6.87 -15.02
C VAL A 87 0.13 7.88 -14.27
N ASP A 88 -0.48 9.02 -13.96
CA ASP A 88 0.04 10.06 -13.08
C ASP A 88 -0.83 10.14 -11.84
N LEU A 89 -0.25 9.86 -10.68
CA LEU A 89 -0.89 10.04 -9.38
C LEU A 89 -0.32 11.27 -8.69
N TYR A 90 -1.18 12.24 -8.42
CA TYR A 90 -0.89 13.39 -7.56
C TYR A 90 -1.79 13.29 -6.35
N SER A 91 -1.23 13.05 -5.17
CA SER A 91 -2.02 12.94 -3.96
C SER A 91 -1.39 13.70 -2.79
N ASN A 92 -2.25 14.06 -1.84
CA ASN A 92 -1.85 14.69 -0.60
C ASN A 92 -2.37 13.84 0.55
N ARG A 93 -1.54 13.64 1.57
CA ARG A 93 -1.92 13.01 2.83
C ARG A 93 -1.71 13.98 3.97
N LEU A 94 -2.71 14.12 4.82
CA LEU A 94 -2.61 14.86 6.06
C LEU A 94 -2.83 13.90 7.21
N GLN A 95 -1.88 13.85 8.13
CA GLN A 95 -1.96 13.03 9.32
C GLN A 95 -1.81 13.93 10.55
N ALA A 96 -2.65 13.70 11.54
CA ALA A 96 -2.53 14.38 12.82
C ALA A 96 -2.77 13.37 13.95
N TYR A 97 -2.11 13.57 15.08
CA TYR A 97 -2.39 12.81 16.29
C TYR A 97 -2.25 13.68 17.52
N ILE A 98 -2.99 13.30 18.54
CA ILE A 98 -2.85 13.80 19.90
C ILE A 98 -2.95 12.62 20.86
N GLN A 99 -2.14 12.62 21.89
CA GLN A 99 -2.09 11.58 22.90
C GLN A 99 -1.72 12.21 24.25
N ASP A 100 -2.40 11.80 25.31
CA ASP A 100 -2.06 12.16 26.68
C ASP A 100 -1.77 10.90 27.50
N THR A 101 -0.79 10.98 28.37
CA THR A 101 -0.44 9.96 29.36
C THR A 101 -0.56 10.56 30.74
N TYR A 102 -1.60 10.17 31.48
CA TYR A 102 -1.79 10.52 32.87
C TYR A 102 -1.11 9.51 33.77
N LYS A 103 -0.27 9.99 34.72
CA LYS A 103 0.43 9.15 35.70
C LYS A 103 -0.18 9.38 37.08
N HIS A 104 -0.60 8.29 37.71
CA HIS A 104 -1.08 8.28 39.08
C HIS A 104 -0.14 7.51 39.99
N HIS A 105 0.49 8.20 40.94
CA HIS A 105 1.39 7.59 41.91
C HIS A 105 0.60 7.15 43.12
N ALA A 106 0.64 5.85 43.45
CA ALA A 106 0.03 5.25 44.63
C ALA A 106 1.10 4.53 45.45
N ASP A 107 0.81 4.21 46.71
CA ASP A 107 1.75 3.58 47.64
C ASP A 107 2.27 2.24 47.12
N HIS A 108 1.48 1.52 46.33
CA HIS A 108 1.81 0.18 45.82
C HIS A 108 2.44 0.20 44.41
N GLY A 109 2.55 1.38 43.77
CA GLY A 109 3.10 1.50 42.41
C GLY A 109 2.53 2.69 41.65
N THR A 110 2.96 2.80 40.40
CA THR A 110 2.52 3.89 39.51
C THR A 110 1.62 3.32 38.43
N TRP A 111 0.46 3.93 38.26
CA TRP A 111 -0.44 3.69 37.14
C TRP A 111 -0.19 4.71 36.04
N ALA A 112 -0.15 4.27 34.80
CA ALA A 112 -0.09 5.14 33.64
C ALA A 112 -1.26 4.84 32.70
N PHE A 113 -2.07 5.84 32.42
CA PHE A 113 -3.22 5.79 31.52
C PHE A 113 -2.91 6.62 30.30
N THR A 114 -2.75 5.97 29.15
CA THR A 114 -2.49 6.65 27.88
C THR A 114 -3.74 6.56 27.02
N ALA A 115 -4.21 7.68 26.52
CA ALA A 115 -5.28 7.74 25.53
C ALA A 115 -4.85 8.63 24.37
N GLY A 116 -5.17 8.23 23.15
CA GLY A 116 -4.79 9.00 21.98
C GLY A 116 -5.69 8.71 20.79
N VAL A 117 -5.67 9.64 19.87
CA VAL A 117 -6.37 9.52 18.60
C VAL A 117 -5.45 9.97 17.46
N ARG A 118 -5.48 9.24 16.36
CA ARG A 118 -4.84 9.62 15.10
C ARG A 118 -5.90 9.79 14.03
N ALA A 119 -5.80 10.87 13.27
CA ALA A 119 -6.61 11.13 12.09
C ALA A 119 -5.72 11.13 10.86
N ASN A 120 -6.21 10.54 9.77
CA ASN A 120 -5.54 10.54 8.47
C ASN A 120 -6.56 10.94 7.40
N TYR A 121 -6.14 11.82 6.51
CA TYR A 121 -6.89 12.19 5.32
C TYR A 121 -6.05 11.94 4.07
N TRP A 122 -6.64 11.33 3.05
CA TRP A 122 -6.01 11.10 1.76
C TRP A 122 -6.85 11.68 0.63
N SER A 123 -6.26 12.61 -0.14
CA SER A 123 -6.98 13.34 -1.18
C SER A 123 -7.29 12.49 -2.43
N PHE A 124 -6.64 11.35 -2.63
CA PHE A 124 -6.84 10.50 -3.80
C PHE A 124 -8.26 9.90 -3.85
N ASN A 125 -8.75 9.38 -2.73
CA ASN A 125 -10.08 8.78 -2.59
C ASN A 125 -10.99 9.55 -1.61
N ASN A 126 -10.54 10.73 -1.11
CA ASN A 126 -11.21 11.54 -0.11
C ASN A 126 -11.52 10.77 1.19
N GLU A 127 -10.67 9.80 1.54
CA GLU A 127 -10.87 8.97 2.70
C GLU A 127 -10.36 9.66 3.97
N PHE A 128 -11.22 9.70 5.00
CA PHE A 128 -10.88 10.20 6.33
C PHE A 128 -10.98 9.04 7.33
N LEU A 129 -9.87 8.77 8.03
CA LEU A 129 -9.71 7.64 8.93
C LEU A 129 -9.38 8.14 10.32
N VAL A 130 -10.06 7.57 11.33
CA VAL A 130 -9.82 7.88 12.74
C VAL A 130 -9.43 6.62 13.49
N SER A 131 -8.31 6.66 14.19
CA SER A 131 -7.66 5.53 14.86
C SER A 131 -7.48 5.85 16.34
N PRO A 132 -8.49 5.59 17.19
CA PRO A 132 -8.36 5.73 18.64
C PRO A 132 -7.53 4.57 19.21
N ARG A 133 -6.81 4.85 20.31
CA ARG A 133 -6.05 3.86 21.08
C ARG A 133 -6.00 4.22 22.54
N ALA A 134 -5.94 3.21 23.39
CA ALA A 134 -5.77 3.38 24.83
C ALA A 134 -4.80 2.31 25.36
N THR A 135 -4.07 2.66 26.40
CA THR A 135 -3.16 1.78 27.11
C THR A 135 -3.27 2.06 28.61
N VAL A 136 -3.32 1.01 29.40
CA VAL A 136 -3.17 1.06 30.84
C VAL A 136 -1.92 0.30 31.23
N ALA A 137 -1.05 0.91 31.98
CA ALA A 137 0.15 0.24 32.50
C ALA A 137 0.23 0.41 34.02
N PHE A 138 0.69 -0.64 34.69
CA PHE A 138 0.95 -0.63 36.12
C PHE A 138 2.39 -1.03 36.41
N PHE A 139 3.09 -0.19 37.15
CA PHE A 139 4.47 -0.34 37.59
C PHE A 139 4.47 -0.51 39.11
N PRO A 140 4.44 -1.75 39.63
CA PRO A 140 4.45 -1.99 41.06
C PRO A 140 5.79 -1.63 41.72
N ASN A 141 5.75 -1.18 42.99
CA ASN A 141 6.95 -0.89 43.79
C ASN A 141 7.58 -2.19 44.34
N TRP A 142 7.70 -3.23 43.54
CA TRP A 142 8.28 -4.50 43.95
C TRP A 142 9.81 -4.48 43.81
N LYS A 143 10.48 -5.43 44.47
CA LYS A 143 11.93 -5.63 44.28
C LYS A 143 12.26 -6.18 42.90
N ALA A 144 11.31 -6.88 42.26
CA ALA A 144 11.43 -7.38 40.90
C ALA A 144 10.98 -6.31 39.91
N ASP A 145 11.73 -6.14 38.82
CA ASP A 145 11.39 -5.20 37.72
C ASP A 145 10.35 -5.85 36.81
N ILE A 146 9.08 -5.83 37.25
CA ILE A 146 7.92 -6.36 36.54
C ILE A 146 6.97 -5.22 36.28
N ASN A 147 6.44 -5.13 35.06
CA ASN A 147 5.38 -4.21 34.70
C ASN A 147 4.26 -4.93 33.96
N PHE A 148 3.04 -4.42 34.13
CA PHE A 148 1.85 -4.94 33.47
C PHE A 148 1.35 -3.89 32.49
N ARG A 149 0.94 -4.31 31.29
CA ARG A 149 0.39 -3.42 30.27
C ARG A 149 -0.76 -4.09 29.54
N LEU A 150 -1.84 -3.33 29.39
CA LEU A 150 -2.98 -3.71 28.56
C LEU A 150 -3.20 -2.57 27.54
N SER A 151 -3.34 -2.91 26.28
CA SER A 151 -3.51 -1.93 25.21
C SER A 151 -4.64 -2.37 24.29
N ALA A 152 -5.45 -1.41 23.83
CA ALA A 152 -6.45 -1.64 22.81
C ALA A 152 -6.49 -0.48 21.81
N GLY A 153 -6.78 -0.78 20.55
CA GLY A 153 -6.87 0.27 19.54
C GLY A 153 -7.40 -0.18 18.20
N VAL A 154 -7.83 0.82 17.44
CA VAL A 154 -8.21 0.69 16.03
C VAL A 154 -7.07 1.20 15.18
N TYR A 155 -6.68 0.42 14.18
CA TYR A 155 -5.61 0.76 13.26
C TYR A 155 -6.14 0.75 11.83
N HIS A 156 -5.71 1.74 11.06
CA HIS A 156 -6.02 1.82 9.64
C HIS A 156 -4.73 1.92 8.85
N GLN A 157 -4.66 1.16 7.76
CA GLN A 157 -3.57 1.21 6.79
C GLN A 157 -4.15 1.57 5.42
N ALA A 158 -3.74 2.73 4.91
CA ALA A 158 -4.10 3.13 3.56
C ALA A 158 -3.45 2.18 2.54
N PRO A 159 -4.11 1.91 1.39
CA PRO A 159 -3.56 1.05 0.36
C PRO A 159 -2.27 1.63 -0.23
N PHE A 160 -1.38 0.73 -0.66
CA PHE A 160 -0.18 1.09 -1.40
C PHE A 160 -0.50 1.36 -2.87
N TYR A 161 0.37 2.10 -3.55
CA TYR A 161 0.20 2.41 -4.97
C TYR A 161 -0.08 1.17 -5.85
N LYS A 162 0.62 0.06 -5.60
CA LYS A 162 0.42 -1.17 -6.37
C LYS A 162 -0.99 -1.77 -6.22
N GLU A 163 -1.61 -1.62 -5.06
CA GLU A 163 -2.97 -2.10 -4.79
C GLU A 163 -4.03 -1.27 -5.51
N LEU A 164 -3.70 -0.01 -5.85
CA LEU A 164 -4.61 0.87 -6.60
C LEU A 164 -4.68 0.50 -8.08
N ARG A 165 -3.69 -0.21 -8.60
CA ARG A 165 -3.61 -0.55 -10.03
C ARG A 165 -4.63 -1.63 -10.37
N THR A 166 -5.44 -1.37 -11.38
CA THR A 166 -6.40 -2.31 -11.95
C THR A 166 -6.19 -2.37 -13.45
N GLU A 167 -5.99 -3.55 -13.99
CA GLU A 167 -5.91 -3.77 -15.41
C GLU A 167 -7.33 -3.71 -16.00
N GLN A 168 -7.49 -2.99 -17.09
CA GLN A 168 -8.73 -2.83 -17.84
C GLN A 168 -8.43 -3.00 -19.32
N THR A 169 -9.45 -3.38 -20.09
CA THR A 169 -9.36 -3.53 -21.53
C THR A 169 -10.21 -2.48 -22.20
N ASP A 170 -9.67 -1.80 -23.20
CA ASP A 170 -10.39 -0.81 -24.00
C ASP A 170 -11.31 -1.48 -25.05
N GLU A 171 -12.10 -0.66 -25.75
CA GLU A 171 -13.01 -1.13 -26.81
C GLU A 171 -12.27 -1.77 -28.01
N LEU A 172 -10.98 -1.51 -28.16
CA LEU A 172 -10.13 -2.04 -29.22
C LEU A 172 -9.41 -3.32 -28.80
N GLY A 173 -9.60 -3.79 -27.55
CA GLY A 173 -8.95 -4.99 -27.01
C GLY A 173 -7.57 -4.74 -26.42
N ASN A 174 -7.12 -3.49 -26.25
CA ASN A 174 -5.84 -3.19 -25.63
C ASN A 174 -5.98 -3.13 -24.11
N ASN A 175 -5.04 -3.73 -23.40
CA ASN A 175 -5.00 -3.66 -21.95
C ASN A 175 -4.28 -2.40 -21.47
N TYR A 176 -4.83 -1.76 -20.46
CA TYR A 176 -4.22 -0.59 -19.82
C TYR A 176 -4.41 -0.64 -18.30
N VAL A 177 -3.56 0.08 -17.57
CA VAL A 177 -3.69 0.22 -16.12
C VAL A 177 -4.44 1.49 -15.78
N ALA A 178 -5.47 1.35 -14.96
CA ALA A 178 -6.20 2.44 -14.33
C ALA A 178 -6.02 2.40 -12.81
N LEU A 179 -6.26 3.53 -12.15
CA LEU A 179 -6.25 3.61 -10.69
C LEU A 179 -7.66 3.46 -10.13
N ASN A 180 -7.85 2.48 -9.27
CA ASN A 180 -9.11 2.24 -8.58
C ASN A 180 -9.23 3.14 -7.34
N LYS A 181 -10.09 4.14 -7.40
CA LYS A 181 -10.39 5.07 -6.29
C LYS A 181 -11.30 4.48 -5.22
N ASN A 182 -11.91 3.31 -5.48
CA ASN A 182 -12.88 2.70 -4.57
C ASN A 182 -12.22 1.78 -3.53
N ILE A 183 -10.91 1.54 -3.64
CA ILE A 183 -10.19 0.76 -2.64
C ILE A 183 -10.11 1.56 -1.35
N LYS A 184 -10.55 0.93 -0.26
CA LYS A 184 -10.55 1.50 1.08
C LYS A 184 -9.38 1.02 1.90
N ALA A 185 -9.03 1.79 2.93
CA ALA A 185 -8.04 1.40 3.90
C ALA A 185 -8.41 0.09 4.62
N GLN A 186 -7.42 -0.72 4.88
CA GLN A 186 -7.55 -1.89 5.75
C GLN A 186 -7.75 -1.43 7.19
N ARG A 187 -8.62 -2.11 7.92
CA ARG A 187 -8.90 -1.85 9.33
C ARG A 187 -8.58 -3.07 10.17
N SER A 188 -7.85 -2.89 11.25
CA SER A 188 -7.60 -3.92 12.25
C SER A 188 -7.93 -3.44 13.66
N LEU A 189 -8.37 -4.36 14.49
CA LEU A 189 -8.61 -4.19 15.92
C LEU A 189 -7.56 -5.02 16.66
N HIS A 190 -6.89 -4.40 17.62
CA HIS A 190 -5.90 -5.04 18.46
C HIS A 190 -6.29 -4.83 19.93
N ALA A 191 -6.15 -5.87 20.74
CA ALA A 191 -6.31 -5.86 22.18
C ALA A 191 -5.28 -6.77 22.84
#